data_2ca76ae9a979b6d22d450a65ee4b9c7e
#
_entry.id   2ca76ae9a979b6d22d450a65ee4b9c7e
#
_cell.length_a   1.000
_cell.length_b   1.000
_cell.length_c   1.000
_cell.angle_alpha   90.00
_cell.angle_beta   90.00
_cell.angle_gamma   90.00
#
_symmetry.space_group_name_H-M   'P 1'
#
loop_
_entity.id
_entity.type
_entity.pdbx_description
1 polymer ?
#
loop_
_entity_poly.entity_id
_entity_poly.type
_entity_poly.pdbx_seq_one_letter_code
_entity_poly.pdbx_strand_id
1 'polypeptide(L)'
;MALFNSAHGGNIREAATVLGISPDQLLDFSANINPLGMPVSVKRALIDNLDCIERYPDADYFHLHQALARHHQVPASWILAGNGETESIFTVASGLKPRRAMIVTPGFAEYGRALAQSGCEIRRWSLREADGWQLTDAILEALTPDLDCLFLCTPNGRYYRPLPIAANR
;
A
#
# COMPACT_ATOMS: atom_id res chain seq x y z
N MET A 1 -5.05 16.74 19.09
CA MET A 1 -5.27 15.44 19.73
C MET A 1 -6.02 14.57 18.75
N ALA A 2 -5.49 13.43 18.31
CA ALA A 2 -6.21 12.56 17.39
C ALA A 2 -7.43 11.98 18.11
N LEU A 3 -8.61 12.13 17.51
CA LEU A 3 -9.87 11.60 18.03
C LEU A 3 -9.90 10.06 18.06
N PHE A 4 -9.08 9.42 17.21
CA PHE A 4 -9.01 7.98 17.05
C PHE A 4 -7.57 7.49 17.23
N ASN A 5 -7.41 6.32 17.84
CA ASN A 5 -6.12 5.67 18.07
C ASN A 5 -5.70 4.75 16.91
N SER A 6 -6.61 4.43 15.99
CA SER A 6 -6.32 3.57 14.84
C SER A 6 -5.41 4.29 13.84
N ALA A 7 -4.34 3.63 13.43
CA ALA A 7 -3.46 4.10 12.36
C ALA A 7 -4.11 3.95 10.96
N HIS A 8 -5.17 3.17 10.86
CA HIS A 8 -5.88 2.86 9.61
C HIS A 8 -7.34 3.31 9.70
N GLY A 9 -7.92 3.65 8.53
CA GLY A 9 -9.34 3.84 8.37
C GLY A 9 -10.13 2.52 8.49
N GLY A 10 -11.46 2.61 8.43
CA GLY A 10 -12.36 1.45 8.47
C GLY A 10 -12.73 0.97 9.88
N ASN A 11 -12.23 1.60 10.95
CA ASN A 11 -12.62 1.24 12.32
C ASN A 11 -13.93 1.93 12.74
N ILE A 12 -15.02 1.54 12.07
CA ILE A 12 -16.37 2.10 12.28
C ILE A 12 -16.83 1.95 13.73
N ARG A 13 -16.45 0.86 14.40
CA ARG A 13 -16.87 0.60 15.79
C ARG A 13 -16.26 1.61 16.77
N GLU A 14 -14.96 1.86 16.64
CA GLU A 14 -14.28 2.87 17.47
C GLU A 14 -14.88 4.26 17.23
N ALA A 15 -15.07 4.62 15.95
CA ALA A 15 -15.67 5.89 15.57
C ALA A 15 -17.08 6.07 16.15
N ALA A 16 -17.93 5.05 16.03
CA ALA A 16 -19.29 5.07 16.58
C ALA A 16 -19.29 5.23 18.12
N THR A 17 -18.40 4.50 18.80
CA THR A 17 -18.23 4.58 20.25
C THR A 17 -17.83 5.99 20.68
N VAL A 18 -16.84 6.59 20.03
CA VAL A 18 -16.37 7.95 20.35
C VAL A 18 -17.46 9.01 20.12
N LEU A 19 -18.26 8.82 19.07
CA LEU A 19 -19.35 9.74 18.71
C LEU A 19 -20.66 9.48 19.46
N GLY A 20 -20.77 8.35 20.17
CA GLY A 20 -21.99 7.98 20.89
C GLY A 20 -23.18 7.66 19.99
N ILE A 21 -22.92 7.13 18.78
CA ILE A 21 -23.94 6.79 17.77
C ILE A 21 -23.85 5.32 17.37
N SER A 22 -24.85 4.80 16.65
CA SER A 22 -24.80 3.47 16.07
C SER A 22 -23.84 3.44 14.86
N PRO A 23 -23.07 2.35 14.63
CA PRO A 23 -22.24 2.17 13.44
C PRO A 23 -23.00 2.39 12.13
N ASP A 24 -24.27 2.03 12.06
CA ASP A 24 -25.12 2.18 10.87
C ASP A 24 -25.41 3.64 10.51
N GLN A 25 -25.21 4.56 11.43
CA GLN A 25 -25.38 6.00 11.21
C GLN A 25 -24.10 6.66 10.68
N LEU A 26 -22.98 5.92 10.59
CA LEU A 26 -21.74 6.43 10.08
C LEU A 26 -21.65 6.26 8.57
N LEU A 27 -21.23 7.31 7.90
CA LEU A 27 -20.80 7.29 6.52
C LEU A 27 -19.26 7.23 6.49
N ASP A 28 -18.73 6.04 6.16
CA ASP A 28 -17.30 5.79 6.21
C ASP A 28 -16.60 6.13 4.89
N PHE A 29 -15.79 7.18 4.93
CA PHE A 29 -14.86 7.57 3.85
C PHE A 29 -13.39 7.36 4.23
N SER A 30 -13.12 6.64 5.32
CA SER A 30 -11.76 6.46 5.83
C SER A 30 -11.03 5.26 5.22
N ALA A 31 -11.72 4.42 4.46
CA ALA A 31 -11.16 3.26 3.79
C ALA A 31 -11.47 3.28 2.28
N ASN A 32 -10.49 2.90 1.45
CA ASN A 32 -10.63 2.82 0.00
C ASN A 32 -11.32 1.51 -0.41
N ILE A 33 -12.62 1.41 -0.11
CA ILE A 33 -13.44 0.25 -0.50
C ILE A 33 -14.22 0.61 -1.75
N ASN A 34 -14.23 -0.32 -2.73
CA ASN A 34 -15.03 -0.14 -3.93
C ASN A 34 -16.54 -0.12 -3.59
N PRO A 35 -17.24 1.00 -3.76
CA PRO A 35 -18.66 1.10 -3.42
C PRO A 35 -19.56 0.24 -4.32
N LEU A 36 -19.07 -0.19 -5.49
CA LEU A 36 -19.79 -1.10 -6.38
C LEU A 36 -19.69 -2.56 -5.94
N GLY A 37 -18.87 -2.84 -4.92
CA GLY A 37 -18.66 -4.19 -4.40
C GLY A 37 -17.82 -5.07 -5.33
N MET A 38 -17.92 -6.38 -5.12
CA MET A 38 -17.20 -7.37 -5.91
C MET A 38 -17.82 -7.55 -7.30
N PRO A 39 -17.03 -7.52 -8.39
CA PRO A 39 -17.53 -7.85 -9.72
C PRO A 39 -18.16 -9.25 -9.79
N VAL A 40 -19.27 -9.38 -10.53
CA VAL A 40 -19.98 -10.66 -10.64
C VAL A 40 -19.08 -11.77 -11.19
N SER A 41 -18.19 -11.45 -12.13
CA SER A 41 -17.22 -12.41 -12.69
C SER A 41 -16.26 -12.95 -11.66
N VAL A 42 -15.79 -12.11 -10.73
CA VAL A 42 -14.91 -12.52 -9.62
C VAL A 42 -15.67 -13.41 -8.65
N LYS A 43 -16.90 -13.02 -8.27
CA LYS A 43 -17.76 -13.85 -7.41
C LYS A 43 -18.01 -15.22 -8.01
N ARG A 44 -18.30 -15.29 -9.31
CA ARG A 44 -18.52 -16.55 -10.02
C ARG A 44 -17.26 -17.42 -10.01
N ALA A 45 -16.10 -16.82 -10.35
CA ALA A 45 -14.82 -17.54 -10.35
C ALA A 45 -14.48 -18.13 -8.98
N LEU A 46 -14.75 -17.43 -7.88
CA LEU A 46 -14.55 -17.94 -6.53
C LEU A 46 -15.46 -19.15 -6.25
N ILE A 47 -16.75 -19.07 -6.60
CA ILE A 47 -17.71 -20.16 -6.42
C ILE A 47 -17.30 -21.39 -7.23
N ASP A 48 -16.95 -21.19 -8.51
CA ASP A 48 -16.61 -22.27 -9.44
C ASP A 48 -15.29 -22.99 -9.07
N ASN A 49 -14.46 -22.38 -8.22
CA ASN A 49 -13.17 -22.93 -7.78
C ASN A 49 -13.11 -23.18 -6.27
N LEU A 50 -14.26 -23.23 -5.58
CA LEU A 50 -14.28 -23.38 -4.13
C LEU A 50 -13.63 -24.70 -3.65
N ASP A 51 -13.72 -25.76 -4.43
CA ASP A 51 -13.14 -27.06 -4.12
C ASP A 51 -11.60 -27.03 -4.03
N CYS A 52 -10.96 -25.96 -4.55
CA CYS A 52 -9.52 -25.79 -4.42
C CYS A 52 -9.04 -25.62 -2.97
N ILE A 53 -9.92 -25.19 -2.05
CA ILE A 53 -9.58 -25.02 -0.63
C ILE A 53 -9.23 -26.32 0.10
N GLU A 54 -9.62 -27.46 -0.45
CA GLU A 54 -9.29 -28.78 0.11
C GLU A 54 -7.81 -29.14 -0.03
N ARG A 55 -7.07 -28.40 -0.85
CA ARG A 55 -5.67 -28.68 -1.18
C ARG A 55 -4.77 -27.55 -0.70
N TYR A 56 -3.50 -27.89 -0.47
CA TYR A 56 -2.49 -26.87 -0.28
C TYR A 56 -2.38 -26.00 -1.54
N PRO A 57 -2.20 -24.68 -1.38
CA PRO A 57 -1.97 -23.81 -2.52
C PRO A 57 -0.65 -24.14 -3.22
N ASP A 58 -0.55 -23.76 -4.49
CA ASP A 58 0.68 -23.86 -5.26
C ASP A 58 1.79 -23.01 -4.60
N ALA A 59 2.83 -23.66 -4.10
CA ALA A 59 3.90 -23.00 -3.36
C ALA A 59 4.69 -22.00 -4.21
N ASP A 60 4.75 -22.21 -5.53
CA ASP A 60 5.49 -21.36 -6.46
C ASP A 60 4.61 -20.31 -7.14
N TYR A 61 3.30 -20.33 -6.87
CA TYR A 61 2.32 -19.41 -7.47
C TYR A 61 2.41 -19.35 -9.00
N PHE A 62 2.78 -20.47 -9.66
CA PHE A 62 3.10 -20.49 -11.08
C PHE A 62 2.01 -19.87 -11.96
N HIS A 63 0.77 -20.36 -11.82
CA HIS A 63 -0.35 -19.86 -12.63
C HIS A 63 -0.67 -18.39 -12.35
N LEU A 64 -0.55 -17.94 -11.10
CA LEU A 64 -0.75 -16.55 -10.71
C LEU A 64 0.32 -15.65 -11.32
N HIS A 65 1.61 -16.03 -11.20
CA HIS A 65 2.72 -15.27 -11.80
C HIS A 65 2.57 -15.15 -13.31
N GLN A 66 2.19 -16.23 -14.00
CA GLN A 66 1.94 -16.19 -15.46
C GLN A 66 0.76 -15.27 -15.82
N ALA A 67 -0.31 -15.28 -15.04
CA ALA A 67 -1.46 -14.42 -15.27
C ALA A 67 -1.11 -12.93 -15.08
N LEU A 68 -0.41 -12.62 -13.99
CA LEU A 68 0.08 -11.26 -13.70
C LEU A 68 1.09 -10.78 -14.76
N ALA A 69 2.02 -11.64 -15.17
CA ALA A 69 3.01 -11.34 -16.21
C ALA A 69 2.33 -10.95 -17.54
N ARG A 70 1.31 -11.71 -17.96
CA ARG A 70 0.53 -11.37 -19.15
C ARG A 70 -0.24 -10.05 -18.99
N HIS A 71 -0.85 -9.84 -17.83
CA HIS A 71 -1.63 -8.62 -17.57
C HIS A 71 -0.76 -7.37 -17.58
N HIS A 72 0.39 -7.44 -16.93
CA HIS A 72 1.33 -6.31 -16.80
C HIS A 72 2.35 -6.21 -17.95
N GLN A 73 2.37 -7.19 -18.85
CA GLN A 73 3.33 -7.27 -19.98
C GLN A 73 4.79 -7.22 -19.52
N VAL A 74 5.10 -7.95 -18.44
CA VAL A 74 6.45 -8.09 -17.89
C VAL A 74 6.82 -9.57 -17.75
N PRO A 75 8.13 -9.92 -17.68
CA PRO A 75 8.53 -11.30 -17.39
C PRO A 75 7.97 -11.79 -16.05
N ALA A 76 7.57 -13.07 -15.97
CA ALA A 76 7.08 -13.67 -14.73
C ALA A 76 8.10 -13.62 -13.59
N SER A 77 9.41 -13.66 -13.94
CA SER A 77 10.51 -13.51 -12.97
C SER A 77 10.60 -12.14 -12.29
N TRP A 78 9.85 -11.15 -12.79
CA TRP A 78 9.78 -9.82 -12.21
C TRP A 78 8.61 -9.66 -11.24
N ILE A 79 7.84 -10.72 -11.04
CA ILE A 79 6.63 -10.71 -10.21
C ILE A 79 6.93 -11.36 -8.87
N LEU A 80 6.62 -10.66 -7.81
CA LEU A 80 6.52 -11.19 -6.46
C LEU A 80 5.06 -11.03 -6.02
N ALA A 81 4.36 -12.14 -5.87
CA ALA A 81 2.98 -12.16 -5.36
C ALA A 81 2.98 -12.38 -3.85
N GLY A 82 2.03 -11.74 -3.16
CA GLY A 82 1.81 -11.87 -1.72
C GLY A 82 0.34 -11.71 -1.35
N ASN A 83 0.00 -11.87 -0.09
CA ASN A 83 -1.34 -11.69 0.44
C ASN A 83 -1.64 -10.20 0.68
N GLY A 84 -1.68 -9.45 -0.40
CA GLY A 84 -1.92 -8.01 -0.41
C GLY A 84 -0.63 -7.18 -0.29
N GLU A 85 -0.82 -5.87 -0.44
CA GLU A 85 0.27 -4.89 -0.48
C GLU A 85 1.10 -4.87 0.82
N THR A 86 0.43 -5.00 1.96
CA THR A 86 1.10 -4.93 3.27
C THR A 86 2.14 -6.03 3.43
N GLU A 87 1.80 -7.29 3.11
CA GLU A 87 2.78 -8.39 3.17
C GLU A 87 3.97 -8.12 2.25
N SER A 88 3.71 -7.66 1.04
CA SER A 88 4.77 -7.33 0.07
C SER A 88 5.70 -6.23 0.59
N ILE A 89 5.17 -5.18 1.22
CA ILE A 89 5.97 -4.11 1.83
C ILE A 89 6.89 -4.65 2.92
N PHE A 90 6.35 -5.48 3.83
CA PHE A 90 7.14 -6.08 4.91
C PHE A 90 8.19 -7.06 4.39
N THR A 91 7.84 -7.85 3.38
CA THR A 91 8.76 -8.79 2.73
C THR A 91 9.92 -8.06 2.07
N VAL A 92 9.65 -6.99 1.32
CA VAL A 92 10.68 -6.18 0.66
C VAL A 92 11.58 -5.50 1.70
N ALA A 93 11.01 -4.88 2.73
CA ALA A 93 11.78 -4.23 3.79
C ALA A 93 12.68 -5.23 4.54
N SER A 94 12.15 -6.41 4.85
CA SER A 94 12.89 -7.47 5.55
C SER A 94 13.96 -8.12 4.68
N GLY A 95 13.73 -8.24 3.38
CA GLY A 95 14.67 -8.81 2.42
C GLY A 95 15.83 -7.87 2.11
N LEU A 96 15.55 -6.60 1.86
CA LEU A 96 16.55 -5.59 1.54
C LEU A 96 17.32 -5.09 2.77
N LYS A 97 16.70 -5.09 3.95
CA LYS A 97 17.27 -4.61 5.21
C LYS A 97 18.00 -3.27 5.06
N PRO A 98 17.32 -2.23 4.55
CA PRO A 98 17.97 -0.94 4.38
C PRO A 98 18.36 -0.37 5.74
N ARG A 99 19.56 0.23 5.81
CA ARG A 99 20.00 0.92 7.04
C ARG A 99 19.36 2.28 7.17
N ARG A 100 19.18 2.97 6.05
CA ARG A 100 18.51 4.28 5.97
C ARG A 100 17.55 4.32 4.81
N ALA A 101 16.35 4.74 5.09
CA ALA A 101 15.30 4.89 4.09
C ALA A 101 14.61 6.24 4.20
N MET A 102 14.13 6.76 3.09
CA MET A 102 13.25 7.90 3.06
C MET A 102 11.83 7.47 2.73
N ILE A 103 10.86 8.02 3.44
CA ILE A 103 9.44 7.89 3.14
C ILE A 103 8.83 9.26 2.90
N VAL A 104 7.93 9.36 1.93
CA VAL A 104 7.16 10.58 1.68
C VAL A 104 5.93 10.60 2.58
N THR A 105 5.71 11.71 3.27
CA THR A 105 4.58 11.88 4.19
C THR A 105 3.75 13.12 3.83
N PRO A 106 2.44 13.08 4.08
CA PRO A 106 1.67 11.97 4.57
C PRO A 106 1.56 10.85 3.53
N GLY A 107 1.57 9.61 4.00
CA GLY A 107 1.56 8.41 3.15
C GLY A 107 0.98 7.21 3.90
N PHE A 108 1.15 6.04 3.32
CA PHE A 108 0.68 4.80 3.93
C PHE A 108 1.52 4.44 5.17
N ALA A 109 0.86 4.21 6.29
CA ALA A 109 1.51 4.03 7.59
C ALA A 109 2.44 2.79 7.63
N GLU A 110 2.13 1.77 6.81
CA GLU A 110 2.86 0.51 6.82
C GLU A 110 4.29 0.63 6.31
N TYR A 111 4.62 1.62 5.47
CA TYR A 111 6.01 1.86 5.06
C TYR A 111 6.92 2.10 6.27
N GLY A 112 6.51 3.02 7.14
CA GLY A 112 7.26 3.32 8.35
C GLY A 112 7.33 2.15 9.32
N ARG A 113 6.25 1.36 9.44
CA ARG A 113 6.19 0.20 10.33
C ARG A 113 7.12 -0.92 9.85
N ALA A 114 7.08 -1.25 8.58
CA ALA A 114 7.93 -2.28 8.00
C ALA A 114 9.42 -1.94 8.12
N LEU A 115 9.79 -0.69 7.83
CA LEU A 115 11.15 -0.21 7.97
C LEU A 115 11.63 -0.20 9.43
N ALA A 116 10.79 0.26 10.36
CA ALA A 116 11.12 0.26 11.79
C ALA A 116 11.34 -1.16 12.33
N GLN A 117 10.53 -2.13 11.88
CA GLN A 117 10.70 -3.53 12.26
C GLN A 117 12.03 -4.12 11.76
N SER A 118 12.53 -3.62 10.63
CA SER A 118 13.84 -4.01 10.09
C SER A 118 15.02 -3.26 10.72
N GLY A 119 14.77 -2.40 11.71
CA GLY A 119 15.81 -1.60 12.38
C GLY A 119 16.33 -0.44 11.53
N CYS A 120 15.59 -0.01 10.53
CA CYS A 120 15.97 1.04 9.59
C CYS A 120 15.84 2.44 10.24
N GLU A 121 16.83 3.30 10.00
CA GLU A 121 16.71 4.75 10.26
C GLU A 121 15.79 5.37 9.20
N ILE A 122 14.71 6.01 9.64
CA ILE A 122 13.68 6.53 8.73
C ILE A 122 13.77 8.05 8.67
N ARG A 123 14.07 8.57 7.48
CA ARG A 123 13.93 10.00 7.13
C ARG A 123 12.57 10.24 6.51
N ARG A 124 11.92 11.35 6.89
CA ARG A 124 10.60 11.73 6.37
C ARG A 124 10.69 12.97 5.51
N TRP A 125 10.25 12.85 4.27
CA TRP A 125 10.02 14.00 3.41
C TRP A 125 8.55 14.41 3.54
N SER A 126 8.30 15.57 4.15
CA SER A 126 6.93 16.05 4.37
C SER A 126 6.47 16.90 3.21
N LEU A 127 5.40 16.44 2.53
CA LEU A 127 4.69 17.28 1.56
C LEU A 127 3.99 18.42 2.29
N ARG A 128 3.84 19.56 1.62
CA ARG A 128 3.26 20.76 2.20
C ARG A 128 1.99 21.16 1.47
N GLU A 129 1.04 21.68 2.22
CA GLU A 129 -0.21 22.21 1.66
C GLU A 129 0.04 23.38 0.72
N ALA A 130 0.99 24.25 1.05
CA ALA A 130 1.39 25.40 0.22
C ALA A 130 1.86 24.98 -1.18
N ASP A 131 2.41 23.78 -1.33
CA ASP A 131 2.84 23.20 -2.61
C ASP A 131 1.73 22.34 -3.25
N GLY A 132 0.50 22.42 -2.72
CA GLY A 132 -0.63 21.59 -3.14
C GLY A 132 -0.40 20.11 -2.93
N TRP A 133 0.38 19.73 -1.92
CA TRP A 133 0.76 18.37 -1.58
C TRP A 133 1.50 17.63 -2.70
N GLN A 134 2.18 18.38 -3.58
CA GLN A 134 2.95 17.82 -4.67
C GLN A 134 4.37 17.48 -4.23
N LEU A 135 4.89 16.39 -4.77
CA LEU A 135 6.31 16.11 -4.71
C LEU A 135 7.01 17.00 -5.73
N THR A 136 7.93 17.83 -5.25
CA THR A 136 8.73 18.74 -6.08
C THR A 136 10.15 18.22 -6.24
N ASP A 137 10.89 18.76 -7.21
CA ASP A 137 12.29 18.39 -7.46
C ASP A 137 13.21 18.66 -6.26
N ALA A 138 12.75 19.45 -5.28
CA ALA A 138 13.50 19.68 -4.04
C ALA A 138 13.79 18.38 -3.25
N ILE A 139 13.02 17.30 -3.46
CA ILE A 139 13.35 16.00 -2.85
C ILE A 139 14.69 15.48 -3.32
N LEU A 140 15.12 15.79 -4.56
CA LEU A 140 16.37 15.31 -5.13
C LEU A 140 17.59 15.75 -4.31
N GLU A 141 17.53 16.94 -3.70
CA GLU A 141 18.58 17.45 -2.80
C GLU A 141 18.66 16.64 -1.48
N ALA A 142 17.56 16.03 -1.08
CA ALA A 142 17.48 15.19 0.12
C ALA A 142 17.86 13.72 -0.13
N LEU A 143 17.97 13.31 -1.41
CA LEU A 143 18.40 11.96 -1.80
C LEU A 143 19.93 11.90 -1.76
N THR A 144 20.47 11.77 -0.57
CA THR A 144 21.92 11.70 -0.34
C THR A 144 22.44 10.27 -0.56
N PRO A 145 23.73 10.09 -0.93
CA PRO A 145 24.30 8.76 -1.22
C PRO A 145 24.26 7.75 -0.06
N ASP A 146 23.97 8.20 1.14
CA ASP A 146 23.84 7.37 2.33
C ASP A 146 22.43 6.78 2.52
N LEU A 147 21.46 7.15 1.67
CA LEU A 147 20.14 6.54 1.64
C LEU A 147 20.17 5.25 0.82
N ASP A 148 19.71 4.15 1.42
CA ASP A 148 19.64 2.85 0.76
C ASP A 148 18.36 2.70 -0.08
N CYS A 149 17.26 3.35 0.34
CA CYS A 149 16.00 3.31 -0.42
C CYS A 149 15.08 4.50 -0.17
N LEU A 150 14.14 4.69 -1.11
CA LEU A 150 13.06 5.66 -1.06
C LEU A 150 11.73 4.94 -1.31
N PHE A 151 10.76 5.12 -0.40
CA PHE A 151 9.39 4.66 -0.59
C PHE A 151 8.53 5.77 -1.20
N LEU A 152 8.07 5.54 -2.42
CA LEU A 152 7.15 6.41 -3.15
C LEU A 152 5.85 5.68 -3.43
N CYS A 153 4.73 6.32 -3.09
CA CYS A 153 3.40 5.85 -3.45
C CYS A 153 2.85 6.68 -4.60
N THR A 154 2.52 6.04 -5.71
CA THR A 154 1.95 6.72 -6.87
C THR A 154 0.84 5.89 -7.52
N PRO A 155 -0.40 6.41 -7.58
CA PRO A 155 -0.86 7.62 -6.91
C PRO A 155 -0.85 7.46 -5.39
N ASN A 156 -0.60 8.57 -4.67
CA ASN A 156 -0.72 8.56 -3.22
C ASN A 156 -2.21 8.54 -2.83
N GLY A 157 -2.63 7.51 -2.11
CA GLY A 157 -4.04 7.32 -1.72
C GLY A 157 -4.61 8.40 -0.80
N ARG A 158 -3.78 9.24 -0.18
CA ARG A 158 -4.22 10.38 0.64
C ARG A 158 -4.36 11.67 -0.17
N TYR A 159 -3.52 11.84 -1.18
CA TYR A 159 -3.52 13.03 -2.06
C TYR A 159 -3.43 12.53 -3.49
N TYR A 160 -4.54 12.24 -4.08
CA TYR A 160 -4.70 11.59 -5.37
C TYR A 160 -4.09 12.40 -6.53
N ARG A 161 -2.74 12.48 -6.56
CA ARG A 161 -2.02 13.04 -7.70
C ARG A 161 -0.92 12.07 -8.12
N PRO A 162 -0.97 11.56 -9.35
CA PRO A 162 0.12 10.77 -9.89
C PRO A 162 1.38 11.64 -9.95
N LEU A 163 2.52 11.07 -9.54
CA LEU A 163 3.81 11.69 -9.85
C LEU A 163 3.95 11.73 -11.37
N PRO A 164 4.44 12.83 -11.95
CA PRO A 164 4.85 12.86 -13.33
C PRO A 164 6.10 11.98 -13.47
N ILE A 165 5.91 10.68 -13.59
CA ILE A 165 6.99 9.77 -13.97
C ILE A 165 7.23 10.07 -15.44
N ALA A 166 8.29 10.81 -15.73
CA ALA A 166 8.79 10.89 -17.08
C ALA A 166 9.09 9.43 -17.50
N ALA A 167 8.29 8.93 -18.44
CA ALA A 167 8.56 7.66 -19.06
C ALA A 167 9.89 7.82 -19.82
N ASN A 168 10.99 7.51 -19.18
CA ASN A 168 12.23 7.26 -19.89
C ASN A 168 11.99 6.01 -20.73
N ARG A 169 11.67 6.25 -22.00
CA ARG A 169 11.69 5.24 -23.06
C ARG A 169 13.12 4.84 -23.36
#